data_b308c30dfc203e5f1804be26bd7cab6e
#
_entry.id   b308c30dfc203e5f1804be26bd7cab6e
#
_cell.length_a   1.000
_cell.length_b   1.000
_cell.length_c   1.000
_cell.angle_alpha   90.00
_cell.angle_beta   90.00
_cell.angle_gamma   90.00
#
_symmetry.space_group_name_H-M   'P 1'
#
loop_
_entity.id
_entity.type
_entity.pdbx_description
1 polymer ?
#
loop_
_entity_poly.entity_id
_entity_poly.type
_entity_poly.pdbx_seq_one_letter_code
_entity_poly.pdbx_strand_id
1 'polypeptide(L)'
;MKYCKLLLAVVAGSLFALTTSQASTEPQNVINWAGCGITKKAFMQELAIEYEKRTGTKINLNGGGATKGIRKAAAGEIDIGGACRTSLANDPEERGAHQIPVAWDALVVIVHKDNPISDISFQQLQKVYLGEISNWKQLGGSDAPIDLYVRRGKLSGVGRTLRELVFHNFDQDFKADYVMKSSGPLEEGIVKNANGFGVTGISSAKRRDVKILQLNGHAPTYDNIKTGNYVLYRPLYLVTKLGNRKSPGRDFIRFALSREGQDIIRRQGTVPYAEAMGLVMKQLDQYEEAVEKGLYR
;
A
#
# COMPACT_ATOMS: atom_id res chain seq x y z
N MET A 1 -29.37 -45.57 -87.79
CA MET A 1 -28.06 -44.92 -88.00
C MET A 1 -28.23 -43.46 -87.60
N LYS A 2 -27.72 -43.04 -86.40
CA LYS A 2 -27.23 -41.68 -86.09
C LYS A 2 -26.74 -41.71 -84.67
N TYR A 3 -25.48 -41.50 -84.47
CA TYR A 3 -24.76 -41.49 -83.26
C TYR A 3 -25.04 -40.19 -82.49
N CYS A 4 -25.45 -40.27 -81.21
CA CYS A 4 -25.54 -39.16 -80.31
C CYS A 4 -24.35 -39.18 -79.36
N LYS A 5 -23.45 -38.18 -79.41
CA LYS A 5 -22.29 -38.05 -78.60
C LYS A 5 -22.72 -37.30 -77.26
N LEU A 6 -22.53 -37.96 -76.14
CA LEU A 6 -22.74 -37.39 -74.81
C LEU A 6 -21.44 -36.67 -74.36
N LEU A 7 -21.51 -35.39 -74.13
CA LEU A 7 -20.44 -34.58 -73.51
C LEU A 7 -20.59 -34.66 -72.01
N LEU A 8 -19.58 -35.23 -71.33
CA LEU A 8 -19.42 -35.17 -69.91
C LEU A 8 -18.68 -33.86 -69.58
N ALA A 9 -19.35 -32.96 -68.87
CA ALA A 9 -18.73 -31.79 -68.24
C ALA A 9 -18.25 -32.16 -66.85
N VAL A 10 -16.95 -32.14 -66.62
CA VAL A 10 -16.30 -32.33 -65.31
C VAL A 10 -16.32 -30.95 -64.61
N VAL A 11 -17.11 -30.79 -63.55
CA VAL A 11 -17.06 -29.64 -62.65
C VAL A 11 -16.06 -29.92 -61.56
N ALA A 12 -14.89 -29.29 -61.64
CA ALA A 12 -13.88 -29.30 -60.58
C ALA A 12 -14.31 -28.33 -59.47
N GLY A 13 -14.88 -28.87 -58.42
CA GLY A 13 -15.19 -28.12 -57.20
C GLY A 13 -13.96 -27.90 -56.34
N SER A 14 -13.45 -26.67 -56.29
CA SER A 14 -12.35 -26.29 -55.40
C SER A 14 -12.91 -26.16 -53.97
N LEU A 15 -12.63 -27.15 -53.07
CA LEU A 15 -12.85 -27.01 -51.64
C LEU A 15 -11.81 -26.03 -51.09
N PHE A 16 -12.24 -24.83 -50.79
CA PHE A 16 -11.51 -23.91 -49.89
C PHE A 16 -11.66 -24.41 -48.45
N ALA A 17 -10.63 -25.09 -47.94
CA ALA A 17 -10.52 -25.42 -46.53
C ALA A 17 -10.24 -24.11 -45.76
N LEU A 18 -11.26 -23.55 -45.12
CA LEU A 18 -11.13 -22.53 -44.11
C LEU A 18 -10.44 -23.12 -42.87
N THR A 19 -9.13 -22.98 -42.80
CA THR A 19 -8.36 -23.25 -41.59
C THR A 19 -8.72 -22.15 -40.57
N THR A 20 -9.67 -22.43 -39.71
CA THR A 20 -9.88 -21.64 -38.49
C THR A 20 -8.65 -21.81 -37.61
N SER A 21 -7.78 -20.79 -37.61
CA SER A 21 -6.69 -20.68 -36.66
C SER A 21 -7.34 -20.54 -35.26
N GLN A 22 -7.46 -21.67 -34.56
CA GLN A 22 -7.70 -21.61 -33.09
C GLN A 22 -6.47 -20.98 -32.50
N ALA A 23 -6.59 -19.71 -32.09
CA ALA A 23 -5.66 -19.08 -31.20
C ALA A 23 -5.68 -19.92 -29.90
N SER A 24 -4.66 -20.75 -29.73
CA SER A 24 -4.40 -21.42 -28.46
C SER A 24 -4.15 -20.32 -27.43
N THR A 25 -5.16 -20.03 -26.60
CA THR A 25 -4.96 -19.24 -25.40
C THR A 25 -4.09 -20.08 -24.48
N GLU A 26 -2.79 -19.88 -24.54
CA GLU A 26 -1.87 -20.35 -23.49
C GLU A 26 -2.46 -19.94 -22.13
N PRO A 27 -2.42 -20.80 -21.10
CA PRO A 27 -2.93 -20.44 -19.79
C PRO A 27 -2.19 -19.20 -19.32
N GLN A 28 -2.91 -18.09 -19.26
CA GLN A 28 -2.34 -16.81 -18.85
C GLN A 28 -1.80 -16.98 -17.43
N ASN A 29 -0.49 -16.89 -17.25
CA ASN A 29 0.13 -16.93 -15.93
C ASN A 29 -0.45 -15.81 -15.09
N VAL A 30 -1.03 -16.15 -13.92
CA VAL A 30 -1.68 -15.21 -13.03
C VAL A 30 -0.99 -15.22 -11.67
N ILE A 31 -0.65 -14.04 -11.18
CA ILE A 31 -0.15 -13.82 -9.82
C ILE A 31 -1.26 -13.18 -8.99
N ASN A 32 -1.60 -13.78 -7.86
CA ASN A 32 -2.59 -13.26 -6.94
C ASN A 32 -1.92 -12.46 -5.81
N TRP A 33 -2.25 -11.19 -5.73
CA TRP A 33 -1.81 -10.28 -4.67
C TRP A 33 -2.99 -9.86 -3.78
N ALA A 34 -2.77 -9.82 -2.46
CA ALA A 34 -3.67 -9.17 -1.53
C ALA A 34 -2.89 -8.33 -0.52
N GLY A 35 -3.43 -7.17 -0.12
CA GLY A 35 -2.67 -6.34 0.80
C GLY A 35 -3.31 -5.01 1.15
N CYS A 36 -2.50 -4.14 1.74
CA CYS A 36 -2.95 -2.84 2.17
C CYS A 36 -3.12 -1.88 0.97
N GLY A 37 -4.13 -1.02 1.08
CA GLY A 37 -4.42 -0.03 0.04
C GLY A 37 -3.30 0.99 -0.17
N ILE A 38 -2.46 1.21 0.84
CA ILE A 38 -1.29 2.09 0.74
C ILE A 38 -0.25 1.47 -0.20
N THR A 39 0.17 0.23 0.05
CA THR A 39 1.10 -0.51 -0.81
C THR A 39 0.58 -0.62 -2.25
N LYS A 40 -0.75 -0.87 -2.40
CA LYS A 40 -1.40 -0.91 -3.71
C LYS A 40 -1.19 0.39 -4.48
N LYS A 41 -1.44 1.54 -3.83
CA LYS A 41 -1.35 2.87 -4.45
C LYS A 41 0.10 3.38 -4.57
N ALA A 42 0.98 2.98 -3.65
CA ALA A 42 2.36 3.42 -3.64
C ALA A 42 3.15 2.93 -4.86
N PHE A 43 2.92 1.66 -5.27
CA PHE A 43 3.68 1.08 -6.37
C PHE A 43 3.03 -0.13 -7.04
N MET A 44 2.19 -0.93 -6.35
CA MET A 44 1.74 -2.21 -6.90
C MET A 44 0.93 -2.07 -8.19
N GLN A 45 0.11 -1.01 -8.32
CA GLN A 45 -0.70 -0.82 -9.52
C GLN A 45 0.17 -0.63 -10.77
N GLU A 46 1.17 0.25 -10.67
CA GLU A 46 2.05 0.55 -11.79
C GLU A 46 3.03 -0.60 -12.10
N LEU A 47 3.60 -1.20 -11.05
CA LEU A 47 4.46 -2.38 -11.22
C LEU A 47 3.69 -3.55 -11.87
N ALA A 48 2.42 -3.74 -11.50
CA ALA A 48 1.60 -4.79 -12.10
C ALA A 48 1.37 -4.55 -13.59
N ILE A 49 1.03 -3.31 -13.98
CA ILE A 49 0.82 -2.94 -15.38
C ILE A 49 2.10 -3.16 -16.21
N GLU A 50 3.24 -2.67 -15.73
CA GLU A 50 4.50 -2.78 -16.47
C GLU A 50 5.01 -4.24 -16.51
N TYR A 51 4.82 -5.01 -15.46
CA TYR A 51 5.17 -6.42 -15.44
C TYR A 51 4.31 -7.25 -16.41
N GLU A 52 2.99 -6.98 -16.45
CA GLU A 52 2.06 -7.63 -17.40
C GLU A 52 2.45 -7.33 -18.86
N LYS A 53 2.75 -6.05 -19.18
CA LYS A 53 3.23 -5.66 -20.51
C LYS A 53 4.50 -6.41 -20.93
N ARG A 54 5.41 -6.62 -19.98
CA ARG A 54 6.72 -7.24 -20.23
C ARG A 54 6.66 -8.76 -20.36
N THR A 55 5.81 -9.41 -19.57
CA THR A 55 5.85 -10.87 -19.38
C THR A 55 4.59 -11.60 -19.84
N GLY A 56 3.51 -10.86 -20.13
CA GLY A 56 2.18 -11.44 -20.34
C GLY A 56 1.53 -11.98 -19.05
N THR A 57 2.20 -11.89 -17.88
CA THR A 57 1.70 -12.40 -16.60
C THR A 57 0.81 -11.37 -15.94
N LYS A 58 -0.47 -11.68 -15.76
CA LYS A 58 -1.44 -10.82 -15.11
C LYS A 58 -1.28 -10.84 -13.59
N ILE A 59 -1.45 -9.67 -12.94
CA ILE A 59 -1.47 -9.58 -11.48
C ILE A 59 -2.85 -9.14 -10.98
N ASN A 60 -3.53 -10.03 -10.28
CA ASN A 60 -4.80 -9.73 -9.63
C ASN A 60 -4.56 -8.98 -8.31
N LEU A 61 -5.00 -7.72 -8.23
CA LEU A 61 -4.79 -6.87 -7.07
C LEU A 61 -6.03 -6.81 -6.17
N ASN A 62 -6.01 -7.55 -5.06
CA ASN A 62 -7.07 -7.57 -4.05
C ASN A 62 -6.71 -6.72 -2.82
N GLY A 63 -7.54 -5.74 -2.47
CA GLY A 63 -7.39 -4.99 -1.21
C GLY A 63 -7.75 -5.84 0.02
N GLY A 64 -7.66 -5.25 1.21
CA GLY A 64 -8.11 -5.90 2.45
C GLY A 64 -7.25 -5.60 3.69
N GLY A 65 -6.21 -4.77 3.52
CA GLY A 65 -5.33 -4.35 4.61
C GLY A 65 -4.09 -5.20 4.79
N ALA A 66 -3.14 -4.69 5.57
CA ALA A 66 -1.85 -5.33 5.80
C ALA A 66 -1.98 -6.71 6.44
N THR A 67 -2.82 -6.85 7.46
CA THR A 67 -3.05 -8.13 8.17
C THR A 67 -3.51 -9.22 7.22
N LYS A 68 -4.51 -8.94 6.35
CA LYS A 68 -4.95 -9.89 5.33
C LYS A 68 -3.83 -10.29 4.39
N GLY A 69 -3.03 -9.31 3.91
CA GLY A 69 -1.91 -9.56 3.01
C GLY A 69 -0.84 -10.44 3.65
N ILE A 70 -0.46 -10.15 4.88
CA ILE A 70 0.54 -10.91 5.63
C ILE A 70 0.07 -12.35 5.87
N ARG A 71 -1.12 -12.54 6.44
CA ARG A 71 -1.64 -13.86 6.83
C ARG A 71 -1.89 -14.76 5.62
N LYS A 72 -2.52 -14.24 4.56
CA LYS A 72 -2.72 -15.01 3.33
C LYS A 72 -1.43 -15.42 2.65
N ALA A 73 -0.43 -14.55 2.64
CA ALA A 73 0.89 -14.89 2.11
C ALA A 73 1.59 -15.92 3.00
N ALA A 74 1.55 -15.77 4.32
CA ALA A 74 2.11 -16.72 5.28
C ALA A 74 1.50 -18.11 5.13
N ALA A 75 0.18 -18.20 4.97
CA ALA A 75 -0.53 -19.45 4.71
C ALA A 75 -0.23 -20.05 3.33
N GLY A 76 0.19 -19.24 2.35
CA GLY A 76 0.39 -19.65 0.97
C GLY A 76 -0.91 -19.66 0.15
N GLU A 77 -1.95 -18.95 0.60
CA GLU A 77 -3.23 -18.79 -0.10
C GLU A 77 -3.15 -17.80 -1.28
N ILE A 78 -2.10 -17.00 -1.33
CA ILE A 78 -1.79 -16.04 -2.39
C ILE A 78 -0.30 -16.07 -2.69
N ASP A 79 0.08 -15.60 -3.88
CA ASP A 79 1.47 -15.59 -4.30
C ASP A 79 2.27 -14.48 -3.63
N ILE A 80 1.65 -13.30 -3.47
CA ILE A 80 2.28 -12.11 -2.89
C ILE A 80 1.30 -11.37 -1.99
N GLY A 81 1.73 -11.04 -0.78
CA GLY A 81 1.07 -10.10 0.11
C GLY A 81 1.64 -8.69 -0.03
N GLY A 82 0.87 -7.67 0.41
CA GLY A 82 1.34 -6.29 0.53
C GLY A 82 1.09 -5.76 1.94
N ALA A 83 2.12 -5.25 2.59
CA ALA A 83 2.03 -4.76 3.96
C ALA A 83 2.68 -3.38 4.13
N CYS A 84 2.17 -2.64 5.10
CA CYS A 84 2.69 -1.34 5.52
C CYS A 84 2.93 -1.32 7.05
N ARG A 85 3.25 -2.48 7.59
CA ARG A 85 3.74 -2.75 8.93
C ARG A 85 4.55 -4.04 8.93
N THR A 86 5.34 -4.25 9.94
CA THR A 86 6.02 -5.54 10.17
C THR A 86 5.01 -6.64 10.53
N SER A 87 5.35 -7.89 10.23
CA SER A 87 4.64 -9.07 10.73
C SER A 87 4.85 -9.22 12.23
N LEU A 88 3.93 -9.90 12.88
CA LEU A 88 3.98 -10.16 14.32
C LEU A 88 4.64 -11.51 14.55
N ALA A 89 5.86 -11.50 15.09
CA ALA A 89 6.63 -12.73 15.31
C ALA A 89 5.91 -13.74 16.22
N ASN A 90 5.13 -13.24 17.19
CA ASN A 90 4.40 -14.06 18.15
C ASN A 90 2.97 -14.43 17.67
N ASP A 91 2.53 -13.95 16.50
CA ASP A 91 1.23 -14.32 15.92
C ASP A 91 1.40 -15.57 15.06
N PRO A 92 0.76 -16.71 15.42
CA PRO A 92 0.86 -17.95 14.64
C PRO A 92 0.44 -17.79 13.18
N GLU A 93 -0.54 -16.92 12.88
CA GLU A 93 -1.02 -16.68 11.52
C GLU A 93 -0.05 -15.85 10.67
N GLU A 94 0.93 -15.17 11.28
CA GLU A 94 1.92 -14.33 10.59
C GLU A 94 3.34 -14.93 10.61
N ARG A 95 3.60 -15.96 11.42
CA ARG A 95 4.93 -16.58 11.60
C ARG A 95 5.54 -17.08 10.30
N GLY A 96 4.73 -17.53 9.34
CA GLY A 96 5.20 -18.01 8.03
C GLY A 96 5.44 -16.89 7.01
N ALA A 97 5.31 -15.62 7.37
CA ALA A 97 5.49 -14.50 6.45
C ALA A 97 6.98 -14.15 6.28
N HIS A 98 7.42 -14.10 5.02
CA HIS A 98 8.70 -13.51 4.63
C HIS A 98 8.45 -12.14 4.02
N GLN A 99 8.85 -11.09 4.74
CA GLN A 99 8.68 -9.69 4.33
C GLN A 99 9.91 -9.16 3.63
N ILE A 100 9.71 -8.58 2.46
CA ILE A 100 10.76 -7.98 1.64
C ILE A 100 10.45 -6.49 1.54
N PRO A 101 11.28 -5.60 2.13
CA PRO A 101 11.08 -4.16 2.02
C PRO A 101 11.37 -3.70 0.58
N VAL A 102 10.49 -2.86 0.04
CA VAL A 102 10.56 -2.41 -1.36
C VAL A 102 10.65 -0.90 -1.48
N ALA A 103 9.99 -0.17 -0.58
CA ALA A 103 9.92 1.27 -0.61
C ALA A 103 9.68 1.85 0.79
N TRP A 104 9.96 3.14 0.95
CA TRP A 104 9.58 3.93 2.13
C TRP A 104 8.34 4.76 1.83
N ASP A 105 7.42 4.81 2.75
CA ASP A 105 6.21 5.64 2.78
C ASP A 105 6.22 6.46 4.08
N ALA A 106 5.32 7.41 4.20
CA ALA A 106 5.13 8.15 5.44
C ALA A 106 3.67 8.10 5.89
N LEU A 107 3.46 8.09 7.19
CA LEU A 107 2.18 8.46 7.78
C LEU A 107 2.04 9.98 7.74
N VAL A 108 0.92 10.46 7.26
CA VAL A 108 0.64 11.88 7.15
C VAL A 108 -0.67 12.22 7.85
N VAL A 109 -0.68 13.37 8.51
CA VAL A 109 -1.90 13.97 9.04
C VAL A 109 -2.66 14.58 7.88
N ILE A 110 -3.93 14.23 7.76
CA ILE A 110 -4.84 14.79 6.76
C ILE A 110 -6.03 15.45 7.43
N VAL A 111 -6.44 16.55 6.84
CA VAL A 111 -7.60 17.35 7.24
C VAL A 111 -8.41 17.74 6.00
N HIS A 112 -9.59 18.31 6.19
CA HIS A 112 -10.36 18.88 5.08
C HIS A 112 -9.51 19.91 4.31
N LYS A 113 -9.67 19.98 3.00
CA LYS A 113 -8.85 20.85 2.14
C LYS A 113 -8.89 22.33 2.51
N ASP A 114 -10.03 22.81 3.01
CA ASP A 114 -10.25 24.20 3.40
C ASP A 114 -9.90 24.49 4.86
N ASN A 115 -9.35 23.51 5.59
CA ASN A 115 -8.88 23.73 6.95
C ASN A 115 -7.74 24.75 6.96
N PRO A 116 -7.77 25.82 7.82
CA PRO A 116 -6.73 26.85 7.82
C PRO A 116 -5.36 26.36 8.30
N ILE A 117 -5.33 25.30 9.13
CA ILE A 117 -4.08 24.76 9.69
C ILE A 117 -3.23 24.14 8.60
N SER A 118 -1.90 24.39 8.63
CA SER A 118 -0.94 23.84 7.67
C SER A 118 0.20 23.05 8.33
N ASP A 119 0.38 23.19 9.65
CA ASP A 119 1.40 22.47 10.42
C ASP A 119 0.84 22.01 11.75
N ILE A 120 1.37 20.92 12.28
CA ILE A 120 1.07 20.40 13.59
C ILE A 120 2.36 19.89 14.25
N SER A 121 2.55 20.15 15.54
CA SER A 121 3.66 19.53 16.24
C SER A 121 3.40 18.06 16.56
N PHE A 122 4.48 17.30 16.75
CA PHE A 122 4.38 15.89 17.16
C PHE A 122 3.59 15.73 18.47
N GLN A 123 3.81 16.64 19.44
CA GLN A 123 3.07 16.63 20.71
C GLN A 123 1.60 16.96 20.51
N GLN A 124 1.25 17.91 19.63
CA GLN A 124 -0.15 18.21 19.33
C GLN A 124 -0.84 17.01 18.67
N LEU A 125 -0.15 16.31 17.76
CA LEU A 125 -0.66 15.08 17.16
C LEU A 125 -1.00 14.03 18.25
N GLN A 126 -0.10 13.80 19.19
CA GLN A 126 -0.36 12.91 20.34
C GLN A 126 -1.61 13.36 21.13
N LYS A 127 -1.69 14.63 21.48
CA LYS A 127 -2.78 15.21 22.28
C LYS A 127 -4.14 15.11 21.59
N VAL A 128 -4.20 15.26 20.27
CA VAL A 128 -5.44 15.04 19.49
C VAL A 128 -5.90 13.58 19.62
N TYR A 129 -5.00 12.61 19.44
CA TYR A 129 -5.36 11.20 19.56
C TYR A 129 -5.73 10.76 20.98
N LEU A 130 -5.21 11.45 22.00
CA LEU A 130 -5.56 11.23 23.42
C LEU A 130 -6.84 11.98 23.83
N GLY A 131 -7.35 12.87 22.98
CA GLY A 131 -8.53 13.71 23.27
C GLY A 131 -8.25 14.91 24.18
N GLU A 132 -6.98 15.24 24.42
CA GLU A 132 -6.55 16.43 25.19
C GLU A 132 -6.71 17.70 24.35
N ILE A 133 -6.58 17.58 23.02
CA ILE A 133 -6.93 18.60 22.03
C ILE A 133 -8.14 18.06 21.25
N SER A 134 -9.28 18.71 21.42
CA SER A 134 -10.56 18.31 20.81
C SER A 134 -11.25 19.44 20.05
N ASN A 135 -10.64 20.63 20.01
CA ASN A 135 -11.17 21.80 19.30
C ASN A 135 -10.06 22.42 18.41
N TRP A 136 -10.39 22.76 17.18
CA TRP A 136 -9.47 23.38 16.23
C TRP A 136 -8.86 24.68 16.70
N LYS A 137 -9.57 25.44 17.55
CA LYS A 137 -9.06 26.67 18.18
C LYS A 137 -7.78 26.43 19.00
N GLN A 138 -7.63 25.25 19.60
CA GLN A 138 -6.44 24.88 20.37
C GLN A 138 -5.20 24.68 19.46
N LEU A 139 -5.43 24.54 18.16
CA LEU A 139 -4.40 24.44 17.12
C LEU A 139 -4.26 25.75 16.31
N GLY A 140 -4.98 26.83 16.70
CA GLY A 140 -4.98 28.10 15.97
C GLY A 140 -6.00 28.17 14.81
N GLY A 141 -6.93 27.23 14.75
CA GLY A 141 -8.03 27.21 13.78
C GLY A 141 -9.31 27.86 14.30
N SER A 142 -10.43 27.51 13.67
CA SER A 142 -11.77 27.96 14.03
C SER A 142 -12.22 27.39 15.38
N ASP A 143 -13.18 28.03 16.03
CA ASP A 143 -13.83 27.47 17.23
C ASP A 143 -14.84 26.40 16.80
N ALA A 144 -14.34 25.20 16.56
CA ALA A 144 -15.10 24.04 16.10
C ALA A 144 -14.48 22.74 16.65
N PRO A 145 -15.27 21.69 16.88
CA PRO A 145 -14.75 20.41 17.35
C PRO A 145 -13.82 19.79 16.31
N ILE A 146 -12.86 18.99 16.80
CA ILE A 146 -12.09 18.08 15.93
C ILE A 146 -12.81 16.74 15.89
N ASP A 147 -13.18 16.30 14.71
CA ASP A 147 -13.76 14.98 14.46
C ASP A 147 -12.64 13.99 14.10
N LEU A 148 -12.21 13.18 15.06
CA LEU A 148 -11.08 12.27 14.89
C LEU A 148 -11.48 10.96 14.21
N TYR A 149 -10.92 10.73 13.03
CA TYR A 149 -11.07 9.51 12.25
C TYR A 149 -9.90 8.56 12.49
N VAL A 150 -10.16 7.35 12.96
CA VAL A 150 -9.12 6.34 13.19
C VAL A 150 -9.37 5.03 12.45
N ARG A 151 -8.35 4.23 12.32
CA ARG A 151 -8.44 2.89 11.76
C ARG A 151 -8.91 1.88 12.80
N ARG A 152 -9.91 1.07 12.42
CA ARG A 152 -10.43 -0.01 13.27
C ARG A 152 -9.34 -1.02 13.61
N GLY A 153 -9.25 -1.34 14.90
CA GLY A 153 -8.35 -2.36 15.44
C GLY A 153 -6.89 -1.93 15.53
N LYS A 154 -6.21 -2.54 16.48
CA LYS A 154 -4.80 -2.24 16.81
C LYS A 154 -3.82 -2.84 15.77
N LEU A 155 -4.25 -3.85 14.98
CA LEU A 155 -3.42 -4.54 13.99
C LEU A 155 -3.49 -3.97 12.58
N SER A 156 -4.31 -2.92 12.32
CA SER A 156 -4.35 -2.29 11.01
C SER A 156 -3.01 -1.64 10.68
N GLY A 157 -2.55 -1.74 9.42
CA GLY A 157 -1.22 -1.25 9.04
C GLY A 157 -0.96 0.20 9.46
N VAL A 158 -1.88 1.15 9.14
CA VAL A 158 -1.77 2.55 9.56
C VAL A 158 -1.92 2.69 11.09
N GLY A 159 -2.94 2.07 11.69
CA GLY A 159 -3.22 2.23 13.11
C GLY A 159 -2.14 1.64 14.02
N ARG A 160 -1.54 0.49 13.63
CA ARG A 160 -0.41 -0.08 14.38
C ARG A 160 0.84 0.78 14.24
N THR A 161 1.19 1.17 13.02
CA THR A 161 2.39 2.02 12.80
C THR A 161 2.26 3.39 13.47
N LEU A 162 1.04 3.95 13.54
CA LEU A 162 0.82 5.19 14.30
C LEU A 162 1.08 4.99 15.80
N ARG A 163 0.63 3.88 16.37
CA ARG A 163 0.91 3.52 17.77
C ARG A 163 2.41 3.32 18.01
N GLU A 164 3.08 2.69 17.08
CA GLU A 164 4.52 2.47 17.12
C GLU A 164 5.28 3.81 17.08
N LEU A 165 5.11 4.59 16.01
CA LEU A 165 5.91 5.77 15.75
C LEU A 165 5.57 6.99 16.63
N VAL A 166 4.31 7.09 17.08
CA VAL A 166 3.85 8.28 17.82
C VAL A 166 3.74 8.02 19.31
N PHE A 167 3.36 6.80 19.71
CA PHE A 167 3.09 6.49 21.12
C PHE A 167 4.07 5.48 21.71
N HIS A 168 4.88 4.82 20.89
CA HIS A 168 5.72 3.69 21.31
C HIS A 168 4.94 2.65 22.14
N ASN A 169 3.63 2.57 21.92
CA ASN A 169 2.69 1.72 22.65
C ASN A 169 1.68 1.12 21.69
N PHE A 170 1.83 -0.17 21.39
CA PHE A 170 0.95 -0.87 20.45
C PHE A 170 -0.49 -1.01 20.96
N ASP A 171 -0.70 -0.86 22.25
CA ASP A 171 -2.00 -0.97 22.91
C ASP A 171 -2.68 0.38 23.16
N GLN A 172 -2.05 1.49 22.76
CA GLN A 172 -2.60 2.81 22.95
C GLN A 172 -4.03 2.91 22.42
N ASP A 173 -4.96 3.29 23.27
CA ASP A 173 -6.34 3.60 22.88
C ASP A 173 -6.44 5.04 22.38
N PHE A 174 -7.30 5.26 21.40
CA PHE A 174 -7.55 6.57 20.82
C PHE A 174 -8.95 7.07 21.15
N LYS A 175 -9.09 8.35 21.44
CA LYS A 175 -10.38 9.02 21.67
C LYS A 175 -11.03 9.40 20.33
N ALA A 176 -11.46 8.38 19.58
CA ALA A 176 -11.95 8.52 18.22
C ALA A 176 -13.46 8.77 18.16
N ASP A 177 -13.87 9.69 17.28
CA ASP A 177 -15.28 9.91 16.93
C ASP A 177 -15.73 8.94 15.84
N TYR A 178 -14.83 8.64 14.88
CA TYR A 178 -15.12 7.75 13.76
C TYR A 178 -14.08 6.63 13.62
N VAL A 179 -14.57 5.38 13.59
CA VAL A 179 -13.72 4.18 13.48
C VAL A 179 -13.89 3.51 12.13
N MET A 180 -12.92 3.64 11.25
CA MET A 180 -12.98 3.25 9.84
C MET A 180 -12.30 1.90 9.54
N LYS A 181 -12.96 1.07 8.73
CA LYS A 181 -12.46 -0.27 8.36
C LYS A 181 -11.21 -0.25 7.48
N SER A 182 -11.01 0.81 6.68
CA SER A 182 -9.86 0.94 5.78
C SER A 182 -9.48 2.42 5.56
N SER A 183 -8.30 2.68 4.98
CA SER A 183 -7.81 4.05 4.74
C SER A 183 -8.70 4.82 3.76
N GLY A 184 -9.26 4.16 2.74
CA GLY A 184 -10.17 4.81 1.78
C GLY A 184 -11.37 5.47 2.45
N PRO A 185 -12.21 4.73 3.19
CA PRO A 185 -13.33 5.32 3.93
C PRO A 185 -12.92 6.40 4.95
N LEU A 186 -11.74 6.28 5.58
CA LEU A 186 -11.21 7.33 6.47
C LEU A 186 -10.95 8.62 5.67
N GLU A 187 -10.23 8.50 4.58
CA GLU A 187 -9.90 9.62 3.69
C GLU A 187 -11.16 10.27 3.10
N GLU A 188 -12.13 9.47 2.66
CA GLU A 188 -13.42 9.93 2.12
C GLU A 188 -14.28 10.63 3.19
N GLY A 189 -14.21 10.16 4.43
CA GLY A 189 -14.86 10.82 5.57
C GLY A 189 -14.31 12.23 5.78
N ILE A 190 -13.00 12.39 5.73
CA ILE A 190 -12.33 13.70 5.91
C ILE A 190 -12.59 14.64 4.73
N VAL A 191 -12.66 14.13 3.49
CA VAL A 191 -13.04 14.94 2.31
C VAL A 191 -14.43 15.57 2.49
N LYS A 192 -15.34 14.92 3.20
CA LYS A 192 -16.74 15.34 3.39
C LYS A 192 -16.99 16.07 4.70
N ASN A 193 -16.00 16.18 5.57
CA ASN A 193 -16.15 16.74 6.91
C ASN A 193 -15.12 17.83 7.15
N ALA A 194 -15.59 19.09 7.21
CA ALA A 194 -14.74 20.27 7.46
C ALA A 194 -13.96 20.20 8.79
N ASN A 195 -14.47 19.46 9.78
CA ASN A 195 -13.85 19.27 11.10
C ASN A 195 -12.97 18.01 11.17
N GLY A 196 -12.88 17.24 10.07
CA GLY A 196 -12.22 15.95 10.04
C GLY A 196 -10.70 16.03 10.24
N PHE A 197 -10.20 15.13 11.09
CA PHE A 197 -8.77 14.93 11.37
C PHE A 197 -8.46 13.43 11.31
N GLY A 198 -7.34 13.07 10.72
CA GLY A 198 -6.92 11.66 10.73
C GLY A 198 -5.53 11.44 10.14
N VAL A 199 -5.05 10.21 10.24
CA VAL A 199 -3.76 9.79 9.70
C VAL A 199 -3.94 8.69 8.67
N THR A 200 -3.23 8.81 7.55
CA THR A 200 -3.14 7.80 6.50
C THR A 200 -1.73 7.73 5.91
N GLY A 201 -1.49 6.89 4.91
CA GLY A 201 -0.20 6.89 4.18
C GLY A 201 -0.19 7.95 3.08
N ILE A 202 0.93 8.61 2.88
CA ILE A 202 1.10 9.69 1.90
C ILE A 202 0.75 9.24 0.48
N SER A 203 1.12 8.02 0.10
CA SER A 203 0.81 7.44 -1.22
C SER A 203 -0.69 7.34 -1.50
N SER A 204 -1.53 7.31 -0.46
CA SER A 204 -2.98 7.36 -0.57
C SER A 204 -3.52 8.78 -0.47
N ALA A 205 -3.03 9.59 0.48
CA ALA A 205 -3.45 10.96 0.71
C ALA A 205 -3.30 11.84 -0.53
N LYS A 206 -2.19 11.73 -1.26
CA LYS A 206 -1.93 12.48 -2.50
C LYS A 206 -2.96 12.25 -3.62
N ARG A 207 -3.79 11.20 -3.50
CA ARG A 207 -4.85 10.86 -4.48
C ARG A 207 -6.23 11.29 -4.01
N ARG A 208 -6.31 12.13 -2.96
CA ARG A 208 -7.55 12.62 -2.36
C ARG A 208 -7.58 14.13 -2.29
N ASP A 209 -8.76 14.71 -2.30
CA ASP A 209 -8.99 16.15 -2.12
C ASP A 209 -8.96 16.49 -0.62
N VAL A 210 -7.79 16.33 0.00
CA VAL A 210 -7.50 16.63 1.40
C VAL A 210 -6.26 17.49 1.53
N LYS A 211 -6.17 18.27 2.59
CA LYS A 211 -4.92 18.94 2.95
C LYS A 211 -4.06 18.00 3.78
N ILE A 212 -2.78 17.90 3.42
CA ILE A 212 -1.76 17.18 4.17
C ILE A 212 -1.00 18.21 5.00
N LEU A 213 -0.98 18.03 6.32
CA LEU A 213 -0.25 18.93 7.21
C LEU A 213 1.24 18.62 7.23
N GLN A 214 2.02 19.66 7.47
CA GLN A 214 3.41 19.49 7.90
C GLN A 214 3.44 18.91 9.32
N LEU A 215 4.56 18.37 9.72
CA LEU A 215 4.82 17.89 11.07
C LEU A 215 6.11 18.51 11.58
N ASN A 216 6.03 19.31 12.66
CA ASN A 216 7.16 20.08 13.20
C ASN A 216 7.85 20.95 12.12
N GLY A 217 7.08 21.59 11.24
CA GLY A 217 7.59 22.41 10.14
C GLY A 217 8.13 21.63 8.94
N HIS A 218 8.10 20.31 8.95
CA HIS A 218 8.57 19.48 7.84
C HIS A 218 7.40 18.94 7.02
N ALA A 219 7.33 19.34 5.74
CA ALA A 219 6.41 18.75 4.79
C ALA A 219 6.85 17.32 4.43
N PRO A 220 5.91 16.38 4.18
CA PRO A 220 6.24 15.00 3.80
C PRO A 220 6.64 14.91 2.32
N THR A 221 7.68 15.64 1.92
CA THR A 221 8.25 15.58 0.58
C THR A 221 9.08 14.32 0.41
N TYR A 222 9.38 13.97 -0.86
CA TYR A 222 10.28 12.86 -1.17
C TYR A 222 11.61 12.97 -0.42
N ASP A 223 12.25 14.16 -0.46
CA ASP A 223 13.55 14.39 0.17
C ASP A 223 13.48 14.35 1.70
N ASN A 224 12.43 14.94 2.31
CA ASN A 224 12.27 14.90 3.75
C ASN A 224 11.99 13.48 4.26
N ILE A 225 11.28 12.65 3.49
CA ILE A 225 11.10 11.22 3.81
C ILE A 225 12.44 10.50 3.64
N LYS A 226 13.10 10.66 2.51
CA LYS A 226 14.38 10.00 2.18
C LYS A 226 15.48 10.28 3.22
N THR A 227 15.55 11.49 3.74
CA THR A 227 16.54 11.89 4.74
C THR A 227 16.12 11.62 6.18
N GLY A 228 14.83 11.30 6.42
CA GLY A 228 14.25 11.14 7.75
C GLY A 228 13.98 12.44 8.49
N ASN A 229 13.99 13.60 7.79
CA ASN A 229 13.56 14.88 8.36
C ASN A 229 12.05 14.87 8.66
N TYR A 230 11.28 14.16 7.83
CA TYR A 230 9.89 13.84 8.16
C TYR A 230 9.86 12.53 8.96
N VAL A 231 9.59 12.60 10.25
CA VAL A 231 9.88 11.51 11.20
C VAL A 231 8.90 10.33 11.17
N LEU A 232 7.71 10.45 10.55
CA LEU A 232 6.72 9.38 10.49
C LEU A 232 6.88 8.50 9.25
N TYR A 233 8.10 8.17 8.87
CA TYR A 233 8.40 7.24 7.78
C TYR A 233 8.29 5.77 8.22
N ARG A 234 8.02 4.90 7.25
CA ARG A 234 7.94 3.45 7.45
C ARG A 234 8.24 2.70 6.16
N PRO A 235 8.73 1.46 6.22
CA PRO A 235 8.87 0.63 5.04
C PRO A 235 7.52 0.06 4.57
N LEU A 236 7.42 -0.15 3.27
CA LEU A 236 6.37 -0.92 2.62
C LEU A 236 6.97 -2.24 2.12
N TYR A 237 6.23 -3.31 2.33
CA TYR A 237 6.70 -4.68 2.07
C TYR A 237 5.88 -5.39 1.01
N LEU A 238 6.55 -6.20 0.21
CA LEU A 238 5.99 -7.39 -0.41
C LEU A 238 6.21 -8.59 0.52
N VAL A 239 5.24 -9.48 0.55
CA VAL A 239 5.23 -10.59 1.51
C VAL A 239 5.03 -11.89 0.76
N THR A 240 5.85 -12.89 1.05
CA THR A 240 5.71 -14.25 0.52
C THR A 240 5.65 -15.26 1.66
N LYS A 241 5.28 -16.49 1.34
CA LYS A 241 5.42 -17.60 2.28
C LYS A 241 6.91 -17.93 2.47
N LEU A 242 7.34 -18.01 3.70
CA LEU A 242 8.71 -18.43 4.05
C LEU A 242 9.00 -19.81 3.45
N GLY A 243 10.17 -19.96 2.82
CA GLY A 243 10.59 -21.22 2.20
C GLY A 243 9.97 -21.54 0.85
N ASN A 244 8.97 -20.80 0.36
CA ASN A 244 8.41 -21.02 -0.97
C ASN A 244 9.31 -20.47 -2.07
N ARG A 245 10.25 -21.30 -2.53
CA ARG A 245 11.23 -20.92 -3.58
C ARG A 245 10.67 -21.00 -5.00
N LYS A 246 9.50 -21.64 -5.22
CA LYS A 246 8.90 -21.87 -6.53
C LYS A 246 7.69 -20.97 -6.82
N SER A 247 7.41 -19.98 -5.97
CA SER A 247 6.27 -19.07 -6.18
C SER A 247 6.48 -18.21 -7.44
N PRO A 248 5.47 -18.09 -8.32
CA PRO A 248 5.51 -17.17 -9.47
C PRO A 248 5.72 -15.71 -9.04
N GLY A 249 5.35 -15.37 -7.80
CA GLY A 249 5.58 -14.06 -7.21
C GLY A 249 7.05 -13.67 -7.05
N ARG A 250 7.99 -14.62 -7.06
CA ARG A 250 9.43 -14.32 -6.90
C ARG A 250 10.00 -13.50 -8.06
N ASP A 251 9.59 -13.82 -9.28
CA ASP A 251 10.07 -13.10 -10.47
C ASP A 251 9.51 -11.68 -10.49
N PHE A 252 8.26 -11.51 -10.08
CA PHE A 252 7.69 -10.19 -9.87
C PHE A 252 8.42 -9.39 -8.78
N ILE A 253 8.76 -10.01 -7.63
CA ILE A 253 9.52 -9.35 -6.58
C ILE A 253 10.91 -8.95 -7.08
N ARG A 254 11.56 -9.81 -7.85
CA ARG A 254 12.85 -9.52 -8.48
C ARG A 254 12.76 -8.33 -9.44
N PHE A 255 11.68 -8.28 -10.22
CA PHE A 255 11.36 -7.11 -11.06
C PHE A 255 11.13 -5.85 -10.22
N ALA A 256 10.32 -5.92 -9.15
CA ALA A 256 10.08 -4.77 -8.27
C ALA A 256 11.36 -4.21 -7.63
N LEU A 257 12.33 -5.08 -7.34
CA LEU A 257 13.63 -4.70 -6.78
C LEU A 257 14.69 -4.36 -7.85
N SER A 258 14.42 -4.59 -9.12
CA SER A 258 15.32 -4.21 -10.22
C SER A 258 15.40 -2.69 -10.36
N ARG A 259 16.41 -2.20 -11.11
CA ARG A 259 16.53 -0.77 -11.42
C ARG A 259 15.25 -0.22 -12.05
N GLU A 260 14.68 -0.94 -13.00
CA GLU A 260 13.43 -0.57 -13.69
C GLU A 260 12.25 -0.48 -12.70
N GLY A 261 12.05 -1.51 -11.86
CA GLY A 261 11.00 -1.50 -10.84
C GLY A 261 11.17 -0.38 -9.82
N GLN A 262 12.41 -0.11 -9.40
CA GLN A 262 12.70 1.00 -8.47
C GLN A 262 12.50 2.37 -9.14
N ASP A 263 12.77 2.51 -10.45
CA ASP A 263 12.45 3.72 -11.20
C ASP A 263 10.94 3.96 -11.32
N ILE A 264 10.15 2.90 -11.48
CA ILE A 264 8.68 2.99 -11.45
C ILE A 264 8.22 3.48 -10.07
N ILE A 265 8.74 2.91 -8.99
CA ILE A 265 8.43 3.31 -7.61
C ILE A 265 8.74 4.79 -7.37
N ARG A 266 9.89 5.25 -7.82
CA ARG A 266 10.31 6.66 -7.71
C ARG A 266 9.37 7.60 -8.47
N ARG A 267 8.97 7.25 -9.69
CA ARG A 267 8.01 8.04 -10.48
C ARG A 267 6.63 8.16 -9.81
N GLN A 268 6.25 7.22 -8.94
CA GLN A 268 5.04 7.33 -8.11
C GLN A 268 5.22 8.28 -6.91
N GLY A 269 6.40 8.88 -6.75
CA GLY A 269 6.72 9.74 -5.61
C GLY A 269 6.92 8.99 -4.29
N THR A 270 7.17 7.69 -4.38
CA THR A 270 7.51 6.82 -3.25
C THR A 270 9.01 6.58 -3.26
N VAL A 271 9.67 6.65 -2.10
CA VAL A 271 11.12 6.51 -2.01
C VAL A 271 11.50 5.02 -2.13
N PRO A 272 12.30 4.61 -3.14
CA PRO A 272 12.82 3.25 -3.22
C PRO A 272 13.58 2.87 -1.95
N TYR A 273 13.41 1.63 -1.48
CA TYR A 273 13.99 1.21 -0.20
C TYR A 273 15.51 1.40 -0.15
N ALA A 274 16.20 0.98 -1.21
CA ALA A 274 17.67 1.07 -1.30
C ALA A 274 18.22 2.51 -1.36
N GLU A 275 17.40 3.50 -1.71
CA GLU A 275 17.83 4.91 -1.78
C GLU A 275 17.91 5.60 -0.42
N ALA A 276 17.32 5.00 0.61
CA ALA A 276 17.29 5.57 1.94
C ALA A 276 17.65 4.52 3.01
N MET A 277 18.74 3.79 2.78
CA MET A 277 19.23 2.77 3.74
C MET A 277 19.57 3.36 5.11
N GLY A 278 19.96 4.64 5.17
CA GLY A 278 20.16 5.36 6.43
C GLY A 278 18.92 5.40 7.34
N LEU A 279 17.71 5.29 6.76
CA LEU A 279 16.49 5.21 7.56
C LEU A 279 16.39 3.92 8.38
N VAL A 280 17.01 2.84 7.94
CA VAL A 280 17.07 1.56 8.69
C VAL A 280 17.81 1.77 10.00
N MET A 281 18.95 2.45 9.96
CA MET A 281 19.72 2.75 11.19
C MET A 281 18.93 3.67 12.12
N LYS A 282 18.33 4.74 11.57
CA LYS A 282 17.49 5.63 12.36
C LYS A 282 16.29 4.90 13.01
N GLN A 283 15.70 3.91 12.35
CA GLN A 283 14.64 3.09 12.95
C GLN A 283 15.16 2.20 14.08
N LEU A 284 16.36 1.64 13.94
CA LEU A 284 16.98 0.86 15.01
C LEU A 284 17.26 1.74 16.23
N ASP A 285 17.87 2.91 16.03
CA ASP A 285 18.15 3.88 17.11
C ASP A 285 16.84 4.28 17.83
N GLN A 286 15.76 4.59 17.07
CA GLN A 286 14.45 4.91 17.64
C GLN A 286 13.85 3.75 18.43
N TYR A 287 14.03 2.52 17.94
CA TYR A 287 13.55 1.32 18.63
C TYR A 287 14.32 1.07 19.92
N GLU A 288 15.65 1.16 19.88
CA GLU A 288 16.50 0.99 21.06
C GLU A 288 16.17 2.04 22.14
N GLU A 289 16.06 3.30 21.77
CA GLU A 289 15.64 4.38 22.68
C GLU A 289 14.25 4.10 23.31
N ALA A 290 13.31 3.61 22.52
CA ALA A 290 11.97 3.29 23.01
C ALA A 290 11.98 2.08 23.96
N VAL A 291 12.81 1.08 23.71
CA VAL A 291 13.02 -0.08 24.60
C VAL A 291 13.65 0.35 25.91
N GLU A 292 14.72 1.16 25.86
CA GLU A 292 15.41 1.70 27.05
C GLU A 292 14.45 2.52 27.94
N LYS A 293 13.56 3.30 27.34
CA LYS A 293 12.52 4.03 28.05
C LYS A 293 11.34 3.17 28.54
N GLY A 294 11.37 1.85 28.28
CA GLY A 294 10.29 0.92 28.65
C GLY A 294 8.97 1.17 27.93
N LEU A 295 9.02 1.81 26.77
CA LEU A 295 7.83 2.19 25.97
C LEU A 295 7.28 1.04 25.12
N TYR A 296 8.12 0.05 24.79
CA TYR A 296 7.70 -1.20 24.17
C TYR A 296 7.34 -2.22 25.26
N ARG A 297 6.07 -2.45 25.47
CA ARG A 297 5.51 -3.45 26.38
C ARG A 297 4.72 -4.52 25.64
#